data_3c176452dad67f1adcd87b9405ee21d4
#
_entry.id   3c176452dad67f1adcd87b9405ee21d4
#
_cell.length_a   1.000
_cell.length_b   1.000
_cell.length_c   1.000
_cell.angle_alpha   90.00
_cell.angle_beta   90.00
_cell.angle_gamma   90.00
#
_symmetry.space_group_name_H-M   'P 1'
#
loop_
_entity.id
_entity.type
_entity.pdbx_description
1 polymer ?
#
loop_
_entity_poly.entity_id
_entity_poly.type
_entity_poly.pdbx_seq_one_letter_code
_entity_poly.pdbx_strand_id
1 'polypeptide(L)'
;MKTRLGGRTWAALLTFGLFGQIAWVIENMYFNVFLYNTISGNTSMIAAMVAWSAVTATVTTLVMGALSDRLGRRKALIVIGYLLWGVSIGAFAFIKRSPLAGAAHSAAVLVVVMDCVMTFFGSTANDAAFNAWVTDVTVPENRGRVETVLAIMPLVAMLVVFGALDGLTQAGNWRLFFLIVGGITCLGGVLGCFFIREPGLPRGQGSYFANILYGFRPAVIRGNPR
;
A
#
# COMPACT_ATOMS: atom_id res chain seq x y z
N MET A 1 7.20 29.25 10.06
CA MET A 1 7.28 27.75 10.08
C MET A 1 8.67 27.33 9.65
N LYS A 2 9.26 26.25 10.23
CA LYS A 2 10.58 25.78 9.81
C LYS A 2 10.47 25.14 8.42
N THR A 3 11.13 25.73 7.42
CA THR A 3 11.19 25.18 6.04
C THR A 3 12.00 23.90 5.95
N ARG A 4 12.80 23.56 6.96
CA ARG A 4 13.59 22.32 7.03
C ARG A 4 12.85 21.26 7.84
N LEU A 5 12.64 20.11 7.21
CA LEU A 5 12.12 18.91 7.88
C LEU A 5 13.18 18.35 8.83
N GLY A 6 12.74 17.90 10.02
CA GLY A 6 13.60 17.23 10.97
C GLY A 6 14.03 15.85 10.51
N GLY A 7 15.17 15.35 11.03
CA GLY A 7 15.69 14.02 10.67
C GLY A 7 14.71 12.87 10.90
N ARG A 8 13.89 12.95 11.96
CA ARG A 8 12.86 11.96 12.26
C ARG A 8 11.77 11.92 11.18
N THR A 9 11.35 13.07 10.64
CA THR A 9 10.37 13.14 9.55
C THR A 9 10.96 12.57 8.28
N TRP A 10 12.24 12.85 7.97
CA TRP A 10 12.93 12.24 6.85
C TRP A 10 13.07 10.73 7.00
N ALA A 11 13.40 10.22 8.21
CA ALA A 11 13.42 8.80 8.48
C ALA A 11 12.06 8.14 8.21
N ALA A 12 10.96 8.76 8.65
CA ALA A 12 9.62 8.28 8.33
C ALA A 12 9.35 8.27 6.82
N LEU A 13 9.63 9.37 6.11
CA LEU A 13 9.41 9.49 4.67
C LEU A 13 10.15 8.39 3.89
N LEU A 14 11.44 8.16 4.21
CA LEU A 14 12.25 7.15 3.56
C LEU A 14 11.80 5.73 3.89
N THR A 15 11.51 5.44 5.17
CA THR A 15 11.07 4.11 5.61
C THR A 15 9.74 3.73 4.97
N PHE A 16 8.73 4.59 5.07
CA PHE A 16 7.39 4.28 4.54
C PHE A 16 7.33 4.40 3.02
N GLY A 17 8.08 5.36 2.45
CA GLY A 17 8.24 5.46 1.00
C GLY A 17 8.86 4.19 0.42
N LEU A 18 9.91 3.64 1.03
CA LEU A 18 10.56 2.43 0.52
C LEU A 18 9.78 1.15 0.83
N PHE A 19 9.38 0.93 2.09
CA PHE A 19 8.71 -0.32 2.49
C PHE A 19 7.33 -0.47 1.85
N GLY A 20 6.60 0.64 1.71
CA GLY A 20 5.34 0.64 0.97
C GLY A 20 5.55 0.29 -0.50
N GLN A 21 6.58 0.85 -1.13
CA GLN A 21 6.88 0.55 -2.54
C GLN A 21 7.38 -0.89 -2.73
N ILE A 22 8.14 -1.46 -1.78
CA ILE A 22 8.49 -2.89 -1.80
C ILE A 22 7.21 -3.74 -1.82
N ALA A 23 6.25 -3.47 -0.94
CA ALA A 23 4.99 -4.20 -0.89
C ALA A 23 4.19 -4.05 -2.20
N TRP A 24 4.12 -2.84 -2.78
CA TRP A 24 3.47 -2.61 -4.08
C TRP A 24 4.17 -3.30 -5.26
N VAL A 25 5.49 -3.41 -5.27
CA VAL A 25 6.22 -4.20 -6.28
C VAL A 25 5.80 -5.67 -6.22
N ILE A 26 5.62 -6.23 -5.01
CA ILE A 26 5.18 -7.61 -4.85
C ILE A 26 3.78 -7.80 -5.41
N GLU A 27 2.85 -6.91 -5.10
CA GLU A 27 1.48 -6.97 -5.61
C GLU A 27 1.44 -6.87 -7.13
N ASN A 28 2.07 -5.84 -7.68
CA ASN A 28 1.94 -5.54 -9.10
C ASN A 28 2.70 -6.52 -10.01
N MET A 29 3.73 -7.21 -9.51
CA MET A 29 4.58 -8.07 -10.32
C MET A 29 4.55 -9.53 -9.87
N TYR A 30 4.85 -9.80 -8.60
CA TYR A 30 5.10 -11.17 -8.13
C TYR A 30 3.83 -11.97 -7.86
N PHE A 31 2.72 -11.35 -7.49
CA PHE A 31 1.45 -12.07 -7.35
C PHE A 31 0.94 -12.61 -8.67
N ASN A 32 1.13 -11.86 -9.76
CA ASN A 32 0.81 -12.34 -11.10
C ASN A 32 1.62 -13.59 -11.45
N VAL A 33 2.93 -13.56 -11.18
CA VAL A 33 3.84 -14.67 -11.42
C VAL A 33 3.51 -15.86 -10.51
N PHE A 34 3.25 -15.62 -9.23
CA PHE A 34 2.85 -16.66 -8.27
C PHE A 34 1.55 -17.33 -8.68
N LEU A 35 0.51 -16.56 -8.99
CA LEU A 35 -0.78 -17.09 -9.42
C LEU A 35 -0.63 -17.96 -10.67
N TYR A 36 0.10 -17.45 -11.69
CA TYR A 36 0.27 -18.15 -12.96
C TYR A 36 1.11 -19.43 -12.83
N ASN A 37 2.30 -19.31 -12.24
CA ASN A 37 3.26 -20.42 -12.23
C ASN A 37 2.98 -21.45 -11.13
N THR A 38 2.38 -21.05 -10.01
CA THR A 38 2.29 -21.91 -8.84
C THR A 38 0.87 -22.42 -8.60
N ILE A 39 -0.16 -21.62 -8.88
CA ILE A 39 -1.54 -21.94 -8.51
C ILE A 39 -2.35 -22.40 -9.73
N SER A 40 -2.45 -21.54 -10.75
CA SER A 40 -3.28 -21.80 -11.93
C SER A 40 -2.72 -21.05 -13.13
N GLY A 41 -2.38 -21.76 -14.21
CA GLY A 41 -1.93 -21.17 -15.48
C GLY A 41 -3.02 -20.42 -16.26
N ASN A 42 -4.08 -19.97 -15.58
CA ASN A 42 -5.22 -19.29 -16.21
C ASN A 42 -5.04 -17.77 -16.20
N THR A 43 -4.79 -17.19 -17.37
CA THR A 43 -4.61 -15.75 -17.55
C THR A 43 -5.85 -14.90 -17.21
N SER A 44 -7.07 -15.48 -17.33
CA SER A 44 -8.29 -14.78 -16.94
C SER A 44 -8.36 -14.50 -15.43
N MET A 45 -7.76 -15.36 -14.61
CA MET A 45 -7.65 -15.16 -13.17
C MET A 45 -6.69 -14.02 -12.82
N ILE A 46 -5.60 -13.83 -13.59
CA ILE A 46 -4.71 -12.67 -13.45
C ILE A 46 -5.47 -11.40 -13.77
N ALA A 47 -6.21 -11.38 -14.89
CA ALA A 47 -7.01 -10.21 -15.27
C ALA A 47 -8.07 -9.88 -14.21
N ALA A 48 -8.73 -10.90 -13.64
CA ALA A 48 -9.68 -10.72 -12.55
C ALA A 48 -8.98 -10.16 -11.28
N MET A 49 -7.83 -10.69 -10.90
CA MET A 49 -7.05 -10.22 -9.76
C MET A 49 -6.70 -8.74 -9.91
N VAL A 50 -6.09 -8.36 -11.02
CA VAL A 50 -5.71 -6.96 -11.29
C VAL A 50 -6.93 -6.03 -11.30
N ALA A 51 -8.06 -6.46 -11.91
CA ALA A 51 -9.27 -5.65 -11.97
C ALA A 51 -9.89 -5.43 -10.58
N TRP A 52 -10.04 -6.49 -9.79
CA TRP A 52 -10.62 -6.39 -8.45
C TRP A 52 -9.71 -5.66 -7.47
N SER A 53 -8.39 -5.85 -7.56
CA SER A 53 -7.40 -5.09 -6.79
C SER A 53 -7.49 -3.59 -7.09
N ALA A 54 -7.56 -3.20 -8.37
CA ALA A 54 -7.70 -1.80 -8.77
C ALA A 54 -9.00 -1.15 -8.25
N VAL A 55 -10.13 -1.87 -8.32
CA VAL A 55 -11.41 -1.41 -7.74
C VAL A 55 -11.28 -1.26 -6.23
N THR A 56 -10.71 -2.25 -5.56
CA THR A 56 -10.48 -2.22 -4.10
C THR A 56 -9.59 -1.04 -3.71
N ALA A 57 -8.46 -0.84 -4.40
CA ALA A 57 -7.56 0.28 -4.14
C ALA A 57 -8.28 1.63 -4.26
N THR A 58 -9.03 1.83 -5.36
CA THR A 58 -9.74 3.08 -5.63
C THR A 58 -10.79 3.38 -4.55
N VAL A 59 -11.67 2.41 -4.27
CA VAL A 59 -12.73 2.58 -3.26
C VAL A 59 -12.14 2.79 -1.88
N THR A 60 -11.13 1.99 -1.51
CA THR A 60 -10.47 2.10 -0.22
C THR A 60 -9.78 3.46 -0.04
N THR A 61 -9.04 3.93 -1.03
CA THR A 61 -8.33 5.22 -0.94
C THR A 61 -9.31 6.37 -0.73
N LEU A 62 -10.44 6.38 -1.43
CA LEU A 62 -11.48 7.40 -1.26
C LEU A 62 -12.14 7.34 0.12
N VAL A 63 -12.58 6.16 0.54
CA VAL A 63 -13.29 5.95 1.81
C VAL A 63 -12.36 6.18 3.00
N MET A 64 -11.18 5.56 2.98
CA MET A 64 -10.23 5.65 4.08
C MET A 64 -9.50 6.99 4.13
N GLY A 65 -9.34 7.67 3.00
CA GLY A 65 -8.86 9.05 2.94
C GLY A 65 -9.80 9.99 3.72
N ALA A 66 -11.09 9.97 3.39
CA ALA A 66 -12.10 10.76 4.10
C ALA A 66 -12.23 10.37 5.58
N LEU A 67 -12.09 9.08 5.91
CA LEU A 67 -12.09 8.60 7.30
C LEU A 67 -10.86 9.09 8.07
N SER A 68 -9.70 9.04 7.44
CA SER A 68 -8.43 9.52 7.98
C SER A 68 -8.50 11.02 8.32
N ASP A 69 -9.09 11.84 7.43
CA ASP A 69 -9.32 13.26 7.65
C ASP A 69 -10.25 13.52 8.84
N ARG A 70 -11.33 12.75 8.92
CA ARG A 70 -12.31 12.89 10.01
C ARG A 70 -11.75 12.50 11.37
N LEU A 71 -10.98 11.42 11.42
CA LEU A 71 -10.39 10.92 12.67
C LEU A 71 -9.24 11.82 13.15
N GLY A 72 -8.51 12.47 12.22
CA GLY A 72 -7.29 13.22 12.52
C GLY A 72 -6.19 12.36 13.12
N ARG A 73 -6.22 11.04 12.88
CA ARG A 73 -5.29 10.05 13.45
C ARG A 73 -4.52 9.31 12.37
N ARG A 74 -3.65 10.02 11.66
CA ARG A 74 -2.84 9.46 10.57
C ARG A 74 -1.95 8.31 11.06
N LYS A 75 -1.26 8.51 12.19
CA LYS A 75 -0.32 7.55 12.75
C LYS A 75 -0.97 6.19 13.00
N ALA A 76 -2.15 6.15 13.61
CA ALA A 76 -2.83 4.90 13.93
C ALA A 76 -3.17 4.11 12.66
N LEU A 77 -3.70 4.77 11.63
CA LEU A 77 -4.03 4.14 10.35
C LEU A 77 -2.79 3.62 9.61
N ILE A 78 -1.69 4.38 9.63
CA ILE A 78 -0.43 3.94 9.03
C ILE A 78 0.12 2.73 9.79
N VAL A 79 0.27 2.81 11.11
CA VAL A 79 0.87 1.75 11.93
C VAL A 79 0.07 0.45 11.83
N ILE A 80 -1.23 0.51 12.12
CA ILE A 80 -2.10 -0.68 12.09
C ILE A 80 -2.23 -1.22 10.67
N GLY A 81 -2.36 -0.32 9.70
CA GLY A 81 -2.49 -0.71 8.30
C GLY A 81 -1.24 -1.43 7.78
N TYR A 82 -0.02 -0.94 8.06
CA TYR A 82 1.22 -1.62 7.68
C TYR A 82 1.39 -2.98 8.37
N LEU A 83 0.97 -3.11 9.64
CA LEU A 83 0.99 -4.39 10.34
C LEU A 83 0.04 -5.40 9.68
N LEU A 84 -1.21 -5.00 9.42
CA LEU A 84 -2.19 -5.86 8.79
C LEU A 84 -1.84 -6.15 7.32
N TRP A 85 -1.27 -5.19 6.62
CA TRP A 85 -0.75 -5.38 5.26
C TRP A 85 0.37 -6.42 5.24
N GLY A 86 1.37 -6.30 6.12
CA GLY A 86 2.46 -7.26 6.21
C GLY A 86 1.99 -8.66 6.60
N VAL A 87 1.03 -8.78 7.52
CA VAL A 87 0.41 -10.06 7.89
C VAL A 87 -0.33 -10.68 6.70
N SER A 88 -1.10 -9.88 5.95
CA SER A 88 -1.81 -10.37 4.76
C SER A 88 -0.86 -10.83 3.65
N ILE A 89 0.27 -10.12 3.41
CA ILE A 89 1.32 -10.59 2.50
C ILE A 89 1.91 -11.92 2.99
N GLY A 90 2.25 -12.00 4.29
CA GLY A 90 2.78 -13.22 4.89
C GLY A 90 1.82 -14.43 4.80
N ALA A 91 0.52 -14.19 4.78
CA ALA A 91 -0.49 -15.24 4.65
C ALA A 91 -0.43 -15.98 3.30
N PHE A 92 0.04 -15.33 2.23
CA PHE A 92 0.27 -15.99 0.94
C PHE A 92 1.29 -17.14 1.02
N ALA A 93 2.20 -17.11 1.99
CA ALA A 93 3.16 -18.20 2.24
C ALA A 93 2.51 -19.55 2.54
N PHE A 94 1.23 -19.56 2.92
CA PHE A 94 0.48 -20.76 3.28
C PHE A 94 -0.48 -21.23 2.17
N ILE A 95 -0.65 -20.45 1.10
CA ILE A 95 -1.46 -20.84 -0.05
C ILE A 95 -0.67 -21.83 -0.90
N LYS A 96 -1.25 -23.02 -1.10
CA LYS A 96 -0.64 -24.10 -1.88
C LYS A 96 -1.58 -24.54 -2.99
N ARG A 97 -0.99 -25.00 -4.09
CA ARG A 97 -1.75 -25.72 -5.13
C ARG A 97 -2.30 -27.01 -4.55
N SER A 98 -3.58 -27.24 -4.70
CA SER A 98 -4.20 -28.53 -4.36
C SER A 98 -4.06 -29.51 -5.52
N PRO A 99 -3.74 -30.80 -5.26
CA PRO A 99 -3.68 -31.82 -6.28
C PRO A 99 -5.06 -32.28 -6.77
N LEU A 100 -6.16 -31.91 -6.10
CA LEU A 100 -7.51 -32.31 -6.44
C LEU A 100 -8.03 -31.57 -7.67
N ALA A 101 -8.68 -32.32 -8.57
CA ALA A 101 -9.33 -31.73 -9.74
C ALA A 101 -10.39 -30.70 -9.32
N GLY A 102 -10.34 -29.49 -9.91
CA GLY A 102 -11.21 -28.36 -9.56
C GLY A 102 -10.71 -27.49 -8.41
N ALA A 103 -9.84 -27.97 -7.55
CA ALA A 103 -9.33 -27.16 -6.42
C ALA A 103 -8.32 -26.06 -6.85
N ALA A 104 -7.74 -26.16 -8.04
CA ALA A 104 -6.91 -25.12 -8.62
C ALA A 104 -7.70 -23.81 -8.86
N HIS A 105 -8.97 -23.91 -9.27
CA HIS A 105 -9.85 -22.75 -9.42
C HIS A 105 -10.16 -22.11 -8.06
N SER A 106 -10.50 -22.90 -7.05
CA SER A 106 -10.77 -22.39 -5.70
C SER A 106 -9.53 -21.75 -5.07
N ALA A 107 -8.34 -22.31 -5.30
CA ALA A 107 -7.09 -21.73 -4.84
C ALA A 107 -6.79 -20.41 -5.56
N ALA A 108 -7.07 -20.32 -6.87
CA ALA A 108 -6.92 -19.06 -7.62
C ALA A 108 -7.89 -17.98 -7.12
N VAL A 109 -9.15 -18.33 -6.88
CA VAL A 109 -10.13 -17.41 -6.28
C VAL A 109 -9.67 -16.94 -4.89
N LEU A 110 -9.13 -17.85 -4.06
CA LEU A 110 -8.56 -17.46 -2.77
C LEU A 110 -7.43 -16.45 -2.91
N VAL A 111 -6.53 -16.63 -3.89
CA VAL A 111 -5.45 -15.66 -4.16
C VAL A 111 -6.04 -14.31 -4.53
N VAL A 112 -7.05 -14.23 -5.40
CA VAL A 112 -7.73 -12.97 -5.79
C VAL A 112 -8.36 -12.30 -4.57
N VAL A 113 -9.06 -13.04 -3.72
CA VAL A 113 -9.69 -12.49 -2.51
C VAL A 113 -8.63 -11.98 -1.53
N MET A 114 -7.58 -12.75 -1.31
CA MET A 114 -6.48 -12.35 -0.42
C MET A 114 -5.72 -11.14 -0.95
N ASP A 115 -5.58 -11.02 -2.26
CA ASP A 115 -5.01 -9.84 -2.91
C ASP A 115 -5.87 -8.59 -2.64
N CYS A 116 -7.18 -8.68 -2.79
CA CYS A 116 -8.08 -7.58 -2.42
C CYS A 116 -7.98 -7.20 -0.93
N VAL A 117 -7.87 -8.17 -0.02
CA VAL A 117 -7.67 -7.91 1.41
C VAL A 117 -6.34 -7.20 1.66
N MET A 118 -5.28 -7.64 1.01
CA MET A 118 -3.96 -7.03 1.08
C MET A 118 -3.99 -5.60 0.54
N THR A 119 -4.58 -5.39 -0.64
CA THR A 119 -4.76 -4.07 -1.27
C THR A 119 -5.57 -3.13 -0.38
N PHE A 120 -6.62 -3.61 0.29
CA PHE A 120 -7.39 -2.81 1.24
C PHE A 120 -6.50 -2.25 2.35
N PHE A 121 -5.64 -3.06 2.97
CA PHE A 121 -4.74 -2.58 4.01
C PHE A 121 -3.63 -1.69 3.47
N GLY A 122 -3.05 -2.02 2.32
CA GLY A 122 -2.03 -1.22 1.64
C GLY A 122 -2.54 0.16 1.25
N SER A 123 -3.69 0.23 0.59
CA SER A 123 -4.31 1.49 0.19
C SER A 123 -4.76 2.32 1.40
N THR A 124 -5.24 1.68 2.48
CA THR A 124 -5.54 2.38 3.73
C THR A 124 -4.31 3.04 4.33
N ALA A 125 -3.21 2.28 4.45
CA ALA A 125 -2.02 2.71 5.15
C ALA A 125 -1.15 3.65 4.31
N ASN A 126 -0.91 3.28 3.05
CA ASN A 126 0.03 3.98 2.17
C ASN A 126 -0.67 5.05 1.32
N ASP A 127 -1.69 4.68 0.53
CA ASP A 127 -2.29 5.62 -0.41
C ASP A 127 -3.15 6.67 0.28
N ALA A 128 -3.94 6.28 1.28
CA ALA A 128 -4.78 7.21 2.00
C ALA A 128 -4.04 7.90 3.17
N ALA A 129 -3.57 7.14 4.16
CA ALA A 129 -3.08 7.73 5.40
C ALA A 129 -1.66 8.30 5.29
N PHE A 130 -0.72 7.59 4.64
CA PHE A 130 0.66 8.06 4.50
C PHE A 130 0.76 9.26 3.56
N ASN A 131 0.12 9.25 2.39
CA ASN A 131 0.13 10.38 1.48
C ASN A 131 -0.54 11.62 2.09
N ALA A 132 -1.61 11.45 2.86
CA ALA A 132 -2.20 12.54 3.61
C ALA A 132 -1.23 13.06 4.70
N TRP A 133 -0.54 12.17 5.44
CA TRP A 133 0.47 12.58 6.41
C TRP A 133 1.64 13.32 5.75
N VAL A 134 2.11 12.90 4.59
CA VAL A 134 3.15 13.60 3.81
C VAL A 134 2.70 15.03 3.51
N THR A 135 1.45 15.20 3.08
CA THR A 135 0.86 16.52 2.82
C THR A 135 0.80 17.38 4.08
N ASP A 136 0.42 16.79 5.21
CA ASP A 136 0.27 17.47 6.49
C ASP A 136 1.60 17.94 7.10
N VAL A 137 2.71 17.21 6.87
CA VAL A 137 4.04 17.54 7.42
C VAL A 137 4.90 18.39 6.47
N THR A 138 4.46 18.61 5.23
CA THR A 138 5.16 19.41 4.23
C THR A 138 4.51 20.78 4.05
N VAL A 139 5.32 21.74 3.64
CA VAL A 139 4.88 23.08 3.21
C VAL A 139 5.24 23.30 1.74
N PRO A 140 4.62 24.25 1.01
CA PRO A 140 4.87 24.45 -0.41
C PRO A 140 6.37 24.54 -0.77
N GLU A 141 7.18 25.15 0.10
CA GLU A 141 8.61 25.39 -0.13
C GLU A 141 9.46 24.12 -0.07
N ASN A 142 9.02 23.07 0.64
CA ASN A 142 9.78 21.82 0.78
C ASN A 142 9.09 20.60 0.13
N ARG A 143 7.82 20.75 -0.27
CA ARG A 143 7.01 19.65 -0.85
C ARG A 143 7.65 19.07 -2.11
N GLY A 144 8.09 19.92 -3.05
CA GLY A 144 8.74 19.47 -4.28
C GLY A 144 9.95 18.56 -4.02
N ARG A 145 10.78 18.89 -3.02
CA ARG A 145 11.91 18.04 -2.63
C ARG A 145 11.48 16.69 -2.05
N VAL A 146 10.43 16.67 -1.24
CA VAL A 146 9.89 15.43 -0.65
C VAL A 146 9.30 14.55 -1.75
N GLU A 147 8.47 15.13 -2.63
CA GLU A 147 7.87 14.41 -3.75
C GLU A 147 8.92 13.83 -4.72
N THR A 148 10.00 14.58 -4.99
CA THR A 148 11.13 14.06 -5.80
C THR A 148 11.75 12.81 -5.17
N VAL A 149 11.97 12.82 -3.85
CA VAL A 149 12.53 11.67 -3.14
C VAL A 149 11.55 10.49 -3.18
N LEU A 150 10.27 10.73 -2.89
CA LEU A 150 9.25 9.69 -2.92
C LEU A 150 9.03 9.11 -4.32
N ALA A 151 9.15 9.92 -5.38
CA ALA A 151 9.02 9.47 -6.77
C ALA A 151 10.14 8.50 -7.20
N ILE A 152 11.30 8.52 -6.53
CA ILE A 152 12.40 7.60 -6.80
C ILE A 152 12.23 6.26 -6.04
N MET A 153 11.46 6.25 -4.94
CA MET A 153 11.30 5.05 -4.10
C MET A 153 10.79 3.81 -4.83
N PRO A 154 9.84 3.89 -5.78
CA PRO A 154 9.41 2.72 -6.56
C PRO A 154 10.56 2.06 -7.33
N LEU A 155 11.45 2.87 -7.94
CA LEU A 155 12.62 2.35 -8.66
C LEU A 155 13.62 1.69 -7.72
N VAL A 156 13.87 2.30 -6.56
CA VAL A 156 14.75 1.72 -5.53
C VAL A 156 14.16 0.42 -5.00
N ALA A 157 12.86 0.39 -4.71
CA ALA A 157 12.14 -0.81 -4.26
C ALA A 157 12.26 -1.94 -5.29
N MET A 158 12.05 -1.63 -6.57
CA MET A 158 12.18 -2.59 -7.67
C MET A 158 13.61 -3.18 -7.71
N LEU A 159 14.64 -2.34 -7.64
CA LEU A 159 16.04 -2.81 -7.62
C LEU A 159 16.33 -3.68 -6.40
N VAL A 160 15.82 -3.33 -5.22
CA VAL A 160 15.99 -4.12 -4.00
C VAL A 160 15.30 -5.48 -4.14
N VAL A 161 14.07 -5.51 -4.63
CA VAL A 161 13.31 -6.75 -4.76
C VAL A 161 13.94 -7.66 -5.81
N PHE A 162 14.28 -7.14 -7.00
CA PHE A 162 14.92 -7.95 -8.04
C PHE A 162 16.33 -8.38 -7.65
N GLY A 163 17.12 -7.51 -7.03
CA GLY A 163 18.49 -7.83 -6.66
C GLY A 163 18.63 -8.78 -5.47
N ALA A 164 17.71 -8.71 -4.50
CA ALA A 164 17.85 -9.45 -3.26
C ALA A 164 16.84 -10.61 -3.09
N LEU A 165 15.66 -10.53 -3.69
CA LEU A 165 14.57 -11.47 -3.41
C LEU A 165 14.15 -12.32 -4.62
N ASP A 166 14.45 -11.88 -5.86
CA ASP A 166 14.00 -12.58 -7.07
C ASP A 166 14.58 -14.01 -7.17
N GLY A 167 15.81 -14.22 -6.71
CA GLY A 167 16.41 -15.56 -6.64
C GLY A 167 15.60 -16.58 -5.84
N LEU A 168 14.81 -16.13 -4.84
CA LEU A 168 13.93 -17.00 -4.07
C LEU A 168 12.74 -17.48 -4.92
N THR A 169 12.18 -16.61 -5.73
CA THR A 169 11.02 -16.92 -6.59
C THR A 169 11.44 -17.82 -7.74
N GLN A 170 12.62 -17.60 -8.34
CA GLN A 170 13.20 -18.46 -9.37
C GLN A 170 13.51 -19.86 -8.83
N ALA A 171 13.94 -19.98 -7.57
CA ALA A 171 14.14 -21.24 -6.88
C ALA A 171 12.82 -21.90 -6.42
N GLY A 172 11.65 -21.29 -6.70
CA GLY A 172 10.34 -21.78 -6.26
C GLY A 172 10.06 -21.60 -4.76
N ASN A 173 10.90 -20.87 -4.04
CA ASN A 173 10.77 -20.69 -2.59
C ASN A 173 9.84 -19.52 -2.24
N TRP A 174 8.61 -19.57 -2.77
CA TRP A 174 7.57 -18.56 -2.57
C TRP A 174 7.23 -18.33 -1.09
N ARG A 175 7.28 -19.40 -0.29
CA ARG A 175 6.98 -19.30 1.15
C ARG A 175 7.93 -18.34 1.85
N LEU A 176 9.24 -18.51 1.65
CA LEU A 176 10.23 -17.64 2.28
C LEU A 176 10.15 -16.23 1.73
N PHE A 177 9.91 -16.07 0.42
CA PHE A 177 9.71 -14.79 -0.23
C PHE A 177 8.60 -13.98 0.43
N PHE A 178 7.38 -14.53 0.57
CA PHE A 178 6.25 -13.84 1.18
C PHE A 178 6.45 -13.56 2.68
N LEU A 179 7.12 -14.45 3.42
CA LEU A 179 7.42 -14.22 4.83
C LEU A 179 8.43 -13.08 5.02
N ILE A 180 9.45 -12.98 4.17
CA ILE A 180 10.44 -11.87 4.22
C ILE A 180 9.73 -10.55 3.90
N VAL A 181 8.97 -10.47 2.82
CA VAL A 181 8.31 -9.22 2.41
C VAL A 181 7.24 -8.82 3.44
N GLY A 182 6.43 -9.76 3.89
CA GLY A 182 5.46 -9.53 4.97
C GLY A 182 6.14 -9.03 6.24
N GLY A 183 7.29 -9.62 6.60
CA GLY A 183 8.11 -9.20 7.73
C GLY A 183 8.66 -7.78 7.59
N ILE A 184 9.19 -7.41 6.41
CA ILE A 184 9.66 -6.05 6.11
C ILE A 184 8.50 -5.05 6.22
N THR A 185 7.33 -5.39 5.69
CA THR A 185 6.15 -4.53 5.75
C THR A 185 5.65 -4.36 7.19
N CYS A 186 5.59 -5.44 7.98
CA CYS A 186 5.28 -5.38 9.41
C CYS A 186 6.31 -4.54 10.19
N LEU A 187 7.60 -4.67 9.88
CA LEU A 187 8.66 -3.85 10.47
C LEU A 187 8.40 -2.36 10.20
N GLY A 188 7.93 -2.01 9.01
CA GLY A 188 7.46 -0.65 8.69
C GLY A 188 6.40 -0.18 9.68
N GLY A 189 5.38 -1.01 9.95
CA GLY A 189 4.35 -0.72 10.95
C GLY A 189 4.93 -0.46 12.34
N VAL A 190 5.85 -1.32 12.80
CA VAL A 190 6.52 -1.15 14.10
C VAL A 190 7.33 0.14 14.15
N LEU A 191 8.12 0.44 13.11
CA LEU A 191 8.92 1.67 13.01
C LEU A 191 8.03 2.92 12.97
N GLY A 192 6.81 2.80 12.48
CA GLY A 192 5.80 3.86 12.50
C GLY A 192 5.48 4.36 13.90
N CYS A 193 5.48 3.48 14.89
CA CYS A 193 5.28 3.88 16.28
C CYS A 193 6.32 4.91 16.75
N PHE A 194 7.55 4.80 16.24
CA PHE A 194 8.67 5.65 16.65
C PHE A 194 8.86 6.87 15.75
N PHE A 195 8.71 6.74 14.44
CA PHE A 195 9.03 7.79 13.48
C PHE A 195 7.87 8.73 13.21
N ILE A 196 6.62 8.22 13.12
CA ILE A 196 5.46 9.06 12.83
C ILE A 196 5.03 9.85 14.05
N ARG A 197 4.84 11.14 13.84
CA ARG A 197 4.18 12.04 14.79
C ARG A 197 2.87 12.52 14.21
N GLU A 198 1.83 12.56 15.04
CA GLU A 198 0.58 13.22 14.64
C GLU A 198 0.83 14.71 14.45
N PRO A 199 0.43 15.29 13.31
CA PRO A 199 0.66 16.70 13.03
C PRO A 199 -0.24 17.67 13.84
N GLY A 200 -1.07 17.16 14.75
CA GLY A 200 -1.94 18.00 15.60
C GLY A 200 -3.02 18.76 14.83
N LEU A 201 -3.45 18.22 13.70
CA LEU A 201 -4.46 18.87 12.86
C LEU A 201 -5.85 18.85 13.51
N PRO A 202 -6.66 19.91 13.29
CA PRO A 202 -8.06 19.88 13.68
C PRO A 202 -8.79 18.77 12.93
N ARG A 203 -9.67 18.06 13.61
CA ARG A 203 -10.51 17.03 13.01
C ARG A 203 -11.37 17.66 11.91
N GLY A 204 -11.48 16.96 10.79
CA GLY A 204 -12.32 17.39 9.67
C GLY A 204 -13.76 17.63 10.12
N GLN A 205 -14.26 18.83 9.86
CA GLN A 205 -15.66 19.21 10.11
C GLN A 205 -16.47 18.98 8.84
N GLY A 206 -17.68 18.42 8.97
CA GLY A 206 -18.60 18.22 7.85
C GLY A 206 -19.11 16.78 7.69
N SER A 207 -20.00 16.58 6.72
CA SER A 207 -20.57 15.26 6.42
C SER A 207 -19.51 14.37 5.76
N TYR A 208 -19.37 13.15 6.27
CA TYR A 208 -18.46 12.14 5.73
C TYR A 208 -18.64 11.91 4.23
N PHE A 209 -19.89 11.70 3.79
CA PHE A 209 -20.20 11.49 2.37
C PHE A 209 -19.94 12.73 1.52
N ALA A 210 -20.15 13.92 2.07
CA ALA A 210 -19.85 15.16 1.35
C ALA A 210 -18.33 15.35 1.12
N ASN A 211 -17.51 14.83 2.01
CA ASN A 211 -16.03 14.88 1.87
C ASN A 211 -15.51 13.86 0.86
N ILE A 212 -16.08 12.64 0.82
CA ILE A 212 -15.74 11.64 -0.22
C ILE A 212 -15.99 12.21 -1.62
N LEU A 213 -17.12 12.90 -1.80
CA LEU A 213 -17.51 13.44 -3.11
C LEU A 213 -17.04 14.88 -3.35
N TYR A 214 -16.22 15.44 -2.45
CA TYR A 214 -15.79 16.85 -2.55
C TYR A 214 -15.09 17.15 -3.88
N GLY A 215 -14.17 16.29 -4.33
CA GLY A 215 -13.44 16.44 -5.58
C GLY A 215 -14.31 16.38 -6.83
N PHE A 216 -15.50 15.76 -6.75
CA PHE A 216 -16.45 15.64 -7.85
C PHE A 216 -17.49 16.77 -7.88
N ARG A 217 -17.44 17.73 -6.96
CA ARG A 217 -18.37 18.88 -6.98
C ARG A 217 -18.10 19.76 -8.20
N PRO A 218 -19.14 20.20 -8.92
CA PRO A 218 -18.99 21.06 -10.10
C PRO A 218 -18.18 22.33 -9.85
N ALA A 219 -18.28 22.91 -8.66
CA ALA A 219 -17.52 24.08 -8.26
C ALA A 219 -16.02 23.80 -8.16
N VAL A 220 -15.62 22.61 -7.66
CA VAL A 220 -14.21 22.21 -7.56
C VAL A 220 -13.63 21.89 -8.93
N ILE A 221 -14.41 21.19 -9.78
CA ILE A 221 -14.02 20.85 -11.15
C ILE A 221 -13.83 22.13 -11.99
N ARG A 222 -14.76 23.10 -11.87
CA ARG A 222 -14.68 24.37 -12.61
C ARG A 222 -13.60 25.32 -12.07
N GLY A 223 -13.31 25.26 -10.78
CA GLY A 223 -12.30 26.10 -10.14
C GLY A 223 -10.86 25.62 -10.33
N ASN A 224 -10.66 24.44 -10.94
CA ASN A 224 -9.34 23.88 -11.22
C ASN A 224 -9.14 23.70 -12.74
N PRO A 225 -9.16 24.80 -13.52
CA PRO A 225 -8.81 24.72 -14.94
C PRO A 225 -7.32 24.37 -15.03
N ARG A 226 -7.00 23.41 -15.88
CA ARG A 226 -5.61 23.10 -16.23
C ARG A 226 -4.94 24.31 -16.84
#